data_4e9c7a5992598f5dd862cb455a51c961
#
_entry.id   4e9c7a5992598f5dd862cb455a51c961
#
_cell.length_a   1.000
_cell.length_b   1.000
_cell.length_c   1.000
_cell.angle_alpha   90.00
_cell.angle_beta   90.00
_cell.angle_gamma   90.00
#
_symmetry.space_group_name_H-M   'P 1'
#
loop_
_entity.id
_entity.type
_entity.pdbx_description
1 polymer ?
#
loop_
_entity_poly.entity_id
_entity_poly.type
_entity_poly.pdbx_seq_one_letter_code
_entity_poly.pdbx_strand_id
1 'polypeptide(L)'
;MKKTYKFTIAYDGSRYFGWEHQPDRDTIQGKLESVLERMTGTFTDVIGAGRTDAGVHARAMTAHAVFETDMSCEEIRDYFNRSLPDDIAVRDVVVASDRFHARYKAVGKTYQYTCFDGPVKPVFDRKYVTVLKESPNVEAMQQAASILEGEHDFRSFCGNPRMKKSTVRVVDTIEITKKSGYIRFRVHGTGFLQNMVRIIVGTLLEVGYGRLKPEDMEAILEAKDRKVAGPTAPPEGLMMMKVDY
;
A
#
# COMPACT_ATOMS: atom_id res chain seq x y z
N MET A 1 13.87 -6.89 30.01
CA MET A 1 12.54 -6.19 30.05
C MET A 1 12.03 -6.04 28.64
N LYS A 2 10.75 -6.39 28.36
CA LYS A 2 10.13 -6.22 27.03
C LYS A 2 10.12 -4.76 26.62
N LYS A 3 10.47 -4.50 25.33
CA LYS A 3 10.43 -3.19 24.70
C LYS A 3 9.58 -3.24 23.42
N THR A 4 9.03 -2.11 23.04
CA THR A 4 8.37 -1.95 21.75
C THR A 4 9.40 -1.56 20.70
N TYR A 5 9.53 -2.38 19.66
CA TYR A 5 10.40 -2.11 18.51
C TYR A 5 9.57 -1.72 17.29
N LYS A 6 9.93 -0.60 16.67
CA LYS A 6 9.37 -0.14 15.41
C LYS A 6 10.31 -0.52 14.26
N PHE A 7 9.75 -1.11 13.23
CA PHE A 7 10.46 -1.58 12.03
C PHE A 7 10.04 -0.75 10.82
N THR A 8 10.99 -0.43 9.95
CA THR A 8 10.74 0.03 8.58
C THR A 8 11.13 -1.08 7.62
N ILE A 9 10.17 -1.57 6.82
CA ILE A 9 10.30 -2.79 6.03
C ILE A 9 10.05 -2.48 4.56
N ALA A 10 10.92 -2.99 3.68
CA ALA A 10 10.72 -2.99 2.24
C ALA A 10 10.47 -4.43 1.75
N TYR A 11 9.60 -4.59 0.75
CA TYR A 11 9.37 -5.90 0.14
C TYR A 11 8.84 -5.83 -1.30
N ASP A 12 9.25 -6.79 -2.11
CA ASP A 12 8.62 -7.18 -3.36
C ASP A 12 7.48 -8.16 -3.05
N GLY A 13 6.24 -7.70 -3.18
CA GLY A 13 5.05 -8.49 -2.87
C GLY A 13 4.66 -9.55 -3.90
N SER A 14 5.37 -9.63 -5.05
CA SER A 14 4.95 -10.39 -6.24
C SER A 14 4.60 -11.85 -5.97
N ARG A 15 5.28 -12.51 -5.03
CA ARG A 15 5.05 -13.92 -4.71
C ARG A 15 4.30 -14.17 -3.41
N TYR A 16 3.88 -13.08 -2.73
CA TYR A 16 3.22 -13.18 -1.42
C TYR A 16 1.71 -12.99 -1.53
N PHE A 17 0.98 -13.68 -0.68
CA PHE A 17 -0.47 -13.54 -0.50
C PHE A 17 -0.86 -12.31 0.33
N GLY A 18 -0.06 -11.24 0.24
CA GLY A 18 -0.21 -9.98 0.93
C GLY A 18 0.55 -9.91 2.25
N TRP A 19 0.20 -8.89 3.03
CA TRP A 19 0.82 -8.65 4.34
C TRP A 19 0.37 -9.66 5.39
N GLU A 20 -0.94 -9.79 5.61
CA GLU A 20 -1.52 -10.46 6.77
C GLU A 20 -1.23 -11.94 6.81
N HIS A 21 -0.81 -12.44 7.98
CA HIS A 21 -0.58 -13.86 8.22
C HIS A 21 -1.84 -14.68 7.88
N GLN A 22 -1.65 -15.72 7.08
CA GLN A 22 -2.69 -16.67 6.68
C GLN A 22 -2.12 -18.08 6.83
N PRO A 23 -2.90 -19.01 7.39
CA PRO A 23 -2.49 -20.41 7.43
C PRO A 23 -2.15 -20.93 6.02
N ASP A 24 -1.07 -21.71 5.90
CA ASP A 24 -0.64 -22.39 4.68
C ASP A 24 -0.33 -21.48 3.47
N ARG A 25 -0.09 -20.18 3.72
CA ARG A 25 0.27 -19.22 2.67
C ARG A 25 1.50 -18.40 3.04
N ASP A 26 2.35 -18.16 2.04
CA ASP A 26 3.47 -17.24 2.19
C ASP A 26 2.97 -15.78 2.24
N THR A 27 3.17 -15.14 3.40
CA THR A 27 2.79 -13.75 3.65
C THR A 27 3.98 -12.98 4.24
N ILE A 28 4.00 -11.65 4.06
CA ILE A 28 5.08 -10.81 4.59
C ILE A 28 5.14 -10.90 6.11
N GLN A 29 4.01 -10.76 6.79
CA GLN A 29 3.90 -10.85 8.24
C GLN A 29 4.40 -12.21 8.77
N GLY A 30 3.97 -13.31 8.15
CA GLY A 30 4.38 -14.65 8.56
C GLY A 30 5.89 -14.88 8.43
N LYS A 31 6.56 -14.32 7.39
CA LYS A 31 8.03 -14.38 7.27
C LYS A 31 8.72 -13.62 8.39
N LEU A 32 8.23 -12.42 8.73
CA LEU A 32 8.78 -11.61 9.82
C LEU A 32 8.59 -12.27 11.18
N GLU A 33 7.40 -12.80 11.47
CA GLU A 33 7.07 -13.51 12.71
C GLU A 33 7.93 -14.76 12.89
N SER A 34 8.12 -15.54 11.82
CA SER A 34 9.00 -16.72 11.86
C SER A 34 10.47 -16.38 12.16
N VAL A 35 10.98 -15.24 11.64
CA VAL A 35 12.33 -14.78 11.96
C VAL A 35 12.40 -14.30 13.41
N LEU A 36 11.39 -13.55 13.87
CA LEU A 36 11.34 -13.04 15.24
C LEU A 36 11.25 -14.18 16.25
N GLU A 37 10.44 -15.21 15.99
CA GLU A 37 10.32 -16.39 16.84
C GLU A 37 11.65 -17.14 16.96
N ARG A 38 12.37 -17.35 15.84
CA ARG A 38 13.72 -17.96 15.88
C ARG A 38 14.73 -17.13 16.65
N MET A 39 14.62 -15.79 16.60
CA MET A 39 15.53 -14.89 17.30
C MET A 39 15.27 -14.88 18.82
N THR A 40 14.01 -14.91 19.24
CA THR A 40 13.61 -14.73 20.65
C THR A 40 13.24 -16.03 21.37
N GLY A 41 13.05 -17.13 20.63
CA GLY A 41 12.53 -18.41 21.15
C GLY A 41 11.04 -18.39 21.50
N THR A 42 10.32 -17.31 21.17
CA THR A 42 8.90 -17.15 21.52
C THR A 42 8.15 -16.47 20.39
N PHE A 43 6.99 -17.02 20.01
CA PHE A 43 6.11 -16.37 19.03
C PHE A 43 5.69 -14.98 19.50
N THR A 44 5.79 -14.01 18.59
CA THR A 44 5.40 -12.63 18.83
C THR A 44 4.79 -12.03 17.56
N ASP A 45 3.59 -11.45 17.69
CA ASP A 45 2.91 -10.80 16.59
C ASP A 45 3.70 -9.60 16.05
N VAL A 46 3.79 -9.47 14.73
CA VAL A 46 4.35 -8.31 14.04
C VAL A 46 3.21 -7.52 13.41
N ILE A 47 2.85 -6.40 14.03
CA ILE A 47 1.68 -5.60 13.64
C ILE A 47 2.08 -4.50 12.66
N GLY A 48 1.58 -4.57 11.42
CA GLY A 48 1.82 -3.57 10.38
C GLY A 48 0.92 -2.33 10.50
N ALA A 49 1.39 -1.20 9.97
CA ALA A 49 0.62 0.05 9.87
C ALA A 49 -0.64 -0.10 8.99
N GLY A 50 -0.63 -1.05 8.08
CA GLY A 50 -1.73 -1.40 7.22
C GLY A 50 -1.55 -2.79 6.64
N ARG A 51 -2.56 -3.25 5.91
CA ARG A 51 -2.50 -4.48 5.15
C ARG A 51 -2.32 -4.12 3.68
N THR A 52 -1.39 -4.78 3.01
CA THR A 52 -1.28 -4.76 1.55
C THR A 52 -1.87 -6.04 0.99
N ASP A 53 -2.52 -5.93 -0.17
CA ASP A 53 -3.09 -7.09 -0.86
C ASP A 53 -1.99 -7.98 -1.47
N ALA A 54 -2.37 -9.18 -1.92
CA ALA A 54 -1.47 -10.06 -2.66
C ALA A 54 -0.88 -9.34 -3.88
N GLY A 55 0.43 -9.46 -4.10
CA GLY A 55 1.15 -8.83 -5.19
C GLY A 55 1.51 -7.34 -5.00
N VAL A 56 1.07 -6.70 -3.92
CA VAL A 56 1.36 -5.30 -3.62
C VAL A 56 2.70 -5.16 -2.89
N HIS A 57 3.48 -4.14 -3.25
CA HIS A 57 4.83 -3.90 -2.73
C HIS A 57 4.87 -2.84 -1.64
N ALA A 58 6.01 -2.72 -0.97
CA ALA A 58 6.31 -1.59 -0.09
C ALA A 58 7.79 -1.20 -0.14
N ARG A 59 8.05 0.12 -0.13
CA ARG A 59 9.39 0.67 0.15
C ARG A 59 9.60 0.97 1.61
N ALA A 60 8.54 1.31 2.34
CA ALA A 60 8.63 1.66 3.76
C ALA A 60 7.30 1.35 4.49
N MET A 61 6.97 0.06 4.59
CA MET A 61 5.95 -0.40 5.53
C MET A 61 6.48 -0.20 6.95
N THR A 62 5.71 0.43 7.82
CA THR A 62 6.02 0.44 9.25
C THR A 62 5.31 -0.70 9.96
N ALA A 63 6.03 -1.42 10.82
CA ALA A 63 5.46 -2.42 11.71
C ALA A 63 6.02 -2.23 13.14
N HIS A 64 5.41 -2.89 14.13
CA HIS A 64 5.96 -2.99 15.47
C HIS A 64 5.75 -4.39 16.04
N ALA A 65 6.63 -4.75 16.98
CA ALA A 65 6.49 -5.92 17.82
C ALA A 65 7.00 -5.61 19.23
N VAL A 66 6.52 -6.35 20.25
CA VAL A 66 6.90 -6.17 21.66
C VAL A 66 7.58 -7.43 22.14
N PHE A 67 8.89 -7.37 22.36
CA PHE A 67 9.70 -8.53 22.79
C PHE A 67 10.88 -8.10 23.67
N GLU A 68 11.55 -9.09 24.24
CA GLU A 68 12.74 -8.91 25.06
C GLU A 68 13.96 -9.48 24.34
N THR A 69 15.03 -8.72 24.32
CA THR A 69 16.34 -9.14 23.77
C THR A 69 17.44 -8.25 24.34
N ASP A 70 18.65 -8.76 24.39
CA ASP A 70 19.87 -8.02 24.72
C ASP A 70 20.52 -7.42 23.47
N MET A 71 20.03 -7.73 22.27
CA MET A 71 20.53 -7.23 21.01
C MET A 71 20.25 -5.72 20.83
N SER A 72 21.19 -5.01 20.27
CA SER A 72 20.99 -3.64 19.79
C SER A 72 20.02 -3.61 18.58
N CYS A 73 19.50 -2.44 18.26
CA CYS A 73 18.63 -2.25 17.09
C CYS A 73 19.34 -2.63 15.78
N GLU A 74 20.64 -2.38 15.66
CA GLU A 74 21.45 -2.79 14.51
C GLU A 74 21.57 -4.31 14.40
N GLU A 75 21.89 -4.97 15.50
CA GLU A 75 21.99 -6.44 15.53
C GLU A 75 20.65 -7.10 15.20
N ILE A 76 19.53 -6.56 15.68
CA ILE A 76 18.16 -7.02 15.31
C ILE A 76 17.97 -6.86 13.79
N ARG A 77 18.23 -5.68 13.22
CA ARG A 77 18.12 -5.44 11.77
C ARG A 77 18.95 -6.45 10.97
N ASP A 78 20.19 -6.64 11.37
CA ASP A 78 21.13 -7.51 10.66
C ASP A 78 20.75 -8.99 10.79
N TYR A 79 20.20 -9.41 11.94
CA TYR A 79 19.66 -10.75 12.13
C TYR A 79 18.47 -11.00 11.18
N PHE A 80 17.53 -10.05 11.11
CA PHE A 80 16.41 -10.13 10.18
C PHE A 80 16.88 -10.26 8.74
N ASN A 81 17.79 -9.39 8.30
CA ASN A 81 18.25 -9.35 6.92
C ASN A 81 19.10 -10.57 6.50
N ARG A 82 19.76 -11.26 7.45
CA ARG A 82 20.42 -12.55 7.19
C ARG A 82 19.44 -13.71 7.10
N SER A 83 18.27 -13.59 7.72
CA SER A 83 17.32 -14.68 7.88
C SER A 83 16.11 -14.59 6.96
N LEU A 84 15.83 -13.40 6.45
CA LEU A 84 14.73 -13.12 5.49
C LEU A 84 15.16 -13.50 4.06
N PRO A 85 14.22 -13.83 3.19
CA PRO A 85 14.51 -13.98 1.76
C PRO A 85 14.83 -12.62 1.12
N ASP A 86 15.51 -12.63 -0.03
CA ASP A 86 16.05 -11.46 -0.73
C ASP A 86 14.98 -10.39 -1.12
N ASP A 87 13.73 -10.77 -1.15
CA ASP A 87 12.60 -9.89 -1.51
C ASP A 87 11.92 -9.23 -0.29
N ILE A 88 12.44 -9.44 0.94
CA ILE A 88 12.01 -8.73 2.16
C ILE A 88 13.24 -8.22 2.89
N ALA A 89 13.28 -6.92 3.22
CA ALA A 89 14.35 -6.34 3.99
C ALA A 89 13.83 -5.44 5.12
N VAL A 90 14.43 -5.56 6.30
CA VAL A 90 14.28 -4.60 7.40
C VAL A 90 15.30 -3.49 7.19
N ARG A 91 14.82 -2.29 6.87
CA ARG A 91 15.67 -1.13 6.59
C ARG A 91 16.14 -0.43 7.86
N ASP A 92 15.26 -0.41 8.86
CA ASP A 92 15.53 0.27 10.12
C ASP A 92 14.75 -0.39 11.27
N VAL A 93 15.36 -0.35 12.47
CA VAL A 93 14.77 -0.79 13.73
C VAL A 93 15.09 0.27 14.79
N VAL A 94 14.06 0.73 15.49
CA VAL A 94 14.24 1.67 16.61
C VAL A 94 13.37 1.26 17.79
N VAL A 95 13.84 1.53 19.00
CA VAL A 95 13.01 1.42 20.20
C VAL A 95 11.97 2.52 20.16
N ALA A 96 10.70 2.16 20.27
CA ALA A 96 9.60 3.09 20.31
C ALA A 96 9.02 3.20 21.73
N SER A 97 8.18 4.19 21.96
CA SER A 97 7.40 4.30 23.19
C SER A 97 6.53 3.06 23.40
N ASP A 98 6.30 2.64 24.64
CA ASP A 98 5.43 1.52 24.99
C ASP A 98 3.98 1.71 24.53
N ARG A 99 3.57 2.95 24.26
CA ARG A 99 2.25 3.30 23.72
C ARG A 99 2.23 3.36 22.19
N PHE A 100 3.36 3.09 21.52
CA PHE A 100 3.41 3.10 20.08
C PHE A 100 2.63 1.92 19.51
N HIS A 101 1.82 2.19 18.49
CA HIS A 101 1.10 1.18 17.74
C HIS A 101 1.13 1.54 16.25
N ALA A 102 1.80 0.74 15.43
CA ALA A 102 2.05 1.06 14.02
C ALA A 102 0.77 1.42 13.24
N ARG A 103 -0.36 0.77 13.54
CA ARG A 103 -1.62 1.01 12.84
C ARG A 103 -2.42 2.20 13.39
N TYR A 104 -2.54 2.30 14.72
CA TYR A 104 -3.46 3.27 15.35
C TYR A 104 -2.84 4.64 15.59
N LYS A 105 -1.50 4.73 15.53
CA LYS A 105 -0.78 6.01 15.67
C LYS A 105 -0.38 6.61 14.32
N ALA A 106 -0.62 5.91 13.21
CA ALA A 106 -0.38 6.44 11.89
C ALA A 106 -1.38 7.57 11.58
N VAL A 107 -0.84 8.73 11.17
CA VAL A 107 -1.60 9.93 10.81
C VAL A 107 -1.74 10.10 9.30
N GLY A 108 -0.86 9.48 8.52
CA GLY A 108 -0.91 9.50 7.05
C GLY A 108 -0.20 8.32 6.41
N LYS A 109 -0.55 8.05 5.15
CA LYS A 109 0.09 7.01 4.31
C LYS A 109 0.22 7.51 2.90
N THR A 110 1.38 7.28 2.29
CA THR A 110 1.63 7.57 0.88
C THR A 110 1.74 6.27 0.10
N TYR A 111 0.98 6.16 -0.96
CA TYR A 111 1.10 5.10 -1.97
C TYR A 111 1.54 5.69 -3.30
N GLN A 112 2.25 4.90 -4.09
CA GLN A 112 2.51 5.18 -5.48
C GLN A 112 1.98 4.02 -6.31
N TYR A 113 1.20 4.34 -7.35
CA TYR A 113 0.84 3.37 -8.38
C TYR A 113 1.54 3.77 -9.68
N THR A 114 2.14 2.81 -10.37
CA THR A 114 2.88 3.07 -11.59
C THR A 114 2.29 2.28 -12.74
N CYS A 115 1.90 3.00 -13.82
CA CYS A 115 1.56 2.43 -15.11
C CYS A 115 2.67 2.69 -16.12
N PHE A 116 2.66 1.93 -17.20
CA PHE A 116 3.56 2.12 -18.34
C PHE A 116 2.79 2.02 -19.65
N ASP A 117 2.90 3.05 -20.51
CA ASP A 117 2.28 3.14 -21.83
C ASP A 117 3.31 3.31 -22.97
N GLY A 118 4.58 3.06 -22.69
CA GLY A 118 5.64 3.17 -23.69
C GLY A 118 5.58 2.05 -24.76
N PRO A 119 6.22 2.25 -25.89
CA PRO A 119 6.15 1.32 -27.04
C PRO A 119 6.90 0.00 -26.83
N VAL A 120 7.84 -0.03 -25.90
CA VAL A 120 8.67 -1.21 -25.61
C VAL A 120 8.44 -1.63 -24.17
N LYS A 121 8.14 -2.92 -23.94
CA LYS A 121 7.87 -3.47 -22.59
C LYS A 121 9.02 -3.18 -21.62
N PRO A 122 8.73 -2.71 -20.39
CA PRO A 122 9.74 -2.41 -19.37
C PRO A 122 10.21 -3.69 -18.66
N VAL A 123 11.11 -4.45 -19.33
CA VAL A 123 11.52 -5.81 -18.89
C VAL A 123 12.01 -5.84 -17.44
N PHE A 124 12.80 -4.86 -17.03
CA PHE A 124 13.36 -4.82 -15.68
C PHE A 124 12.34 -4.36 -14.63
N ASP A 125 11.40 -3.48 -15.00
CA ASP A 125 10.39 -2.94 -14.09
C ASP A 125 9.06 -3.73 -14.16
N ARG A 126 8.97 -4.79 -14.96
CA ARG A 126 7.72 -5.52 -15.24
C ARG A 126 6.95 -6.01 -14.00
N LYS A 127 7.64 -6.17 -12.87
CA LYS A 127 7.03 -6.58 -11.60
C LYS A 127 6.43 -5.42 -10.80
N TYR A 128 6.76 -4.17 -11.19
CA TYR A 128 6.45 -2.97 -10.42
C TYR A 128 5.63 -1.95 -11.20
N VAL A 129 5.13 -2.34 -12.39
CA VAL A 129 4.33 -1.47 -13.25
C VAL A 129 3.21 -2.27 -13.90
N THR A 130 2.06 -1.63 -14.07
CA THR A 130 0.98 -2.15 -14.92
C THR A 130 1.15 -1.62 -16.33
N VAL A 131 1.36 -2.51 -17.29
CA VAL A 131 1.49 -2.12 -18.71
C VAL A 131 0.11 -1.85 -19.29
N LEU A 132 -0.09 -0.63 -19.80
CA LEU A 132 -1.33 -0.21 -20.42
C LEU A 132 -1.38 -0.59 -21.89
N LYS A 133 -2.59 -0.89 -22.39
CA LYS A 133 -2.81 -1.21 -23.83
C LYS A 133 -2.99 0.03 -24.69
N GLU A 134 -3.40 1.13 -24.09
CA GLU A 134 -3.68 2.42 -24.70
C GLU A 134 -3.15 3.55 -23.82
N SER A 135 -2.79 4.70 -24.42
CA SER A 135 -2.27 5.85 -23.69
C SER A 135 -3.45 6.70 -23.16
N PRO A 136 -3.56 6.93 -21.84
CA PRO A 136 -4.64 7.73 -21.28
C PRO A 136 -4.32 9.23 -21.36
N ASN A 137 -5.37 10.05 -21.39
CA ASN A 137 -5.28 11.50 -21.25
C ASN A 137 -4.97 11.87 -19.78
N VAL A 138 -3.77 12.37 -19.53
CA VAL A 138 -3.29 12.68 -18.17
C VAL A 138 -4.01 13.91 -17.60
N GLU A 139 -4.30 14.92 -18.40
CA GLU A 139 -4.99 16.14 -17.97
C GLU A 139 -6.41 15.83 -17.48
N ALA A 140 -7.16 14.99 -18.21
CA ALA A 140 -8.49 14.56 -17.79
C ALA A 140 -8.43 13.76 -16.47
N MET A 141 -7.42 12.88 -16.29
CA MET A 141 -7.21 12.18 -15.04
C MET A 141 -6.88 13.12 -13.87
N GLN A 142 -6.07 14.17 -14.09
CA GLN A 142 -5.75 15.16 -13.06
C GLN A 142 -6.98 15.96 -12.63
N GLN A 143 -7.84 16.35 -13.58
CA GLN A 143 -9.11 17.01 -13.28
C GLN A 143 -10.03 16.12 -12.43
N ALA A 144 -10.17 14.84 -12.80
CA ALA A 144 -10.94 13.88 -12.02
C ALA A 144 -10.34 13.63 -10.63
N ALA A 145 -9.01 13.57 -10.52
CA ALA A 145 -8.30 13.35 -9.27
C ALA A 145 -8.56 14.48 -8.25
N SER A 146 -8.60 15.74 -8.69
CA SER A 146 -8.86 16.89 -7.81
C SER A 146 -10.23 16.82 -7.12
N ILE A 147 -11.23 16.17 -7.75
CA ILE A 147 -12.58 15.97 -7.16
C ILE A 147 -12.54 14.94 -6.02
N LEU A 148 -11.60 13.98 -6.07
CA LEU A 148 -11.44 12.95 -5.04
C LEU A 148 -10.60 13.41 -3.85
N GLU A 149 -9.98 14.58 -3.91
CA GLU A 149 -9.24 15.16 -2.78
C GLU A 149 -10.21 15.75 -1.75
N GLY A 150 -9.83 15.63 -0.47
CA GLY A 150 -10.65 16.06 0.66
C GLY A 150 -11.27 14.90 1.43
N GLU A 151 -12.23 15.24 2.30
CA GLU A 151 -12.99 14.27 3.10
C GLU A 151 -14.23 13.81 2.35
N HIS A 152 -14.30 12.52 2.01
CA HIS A 152 -15.43 11.92 1.31
C HIS A 152 -15.79 10.54 1.88
N ASP A 153 -17.03 10.12 1.61
CA ASP A 153 -17.43 8.72 1.81
C ASP A 153 -16.98 7.88 0.59
N PHE A 154 -15.84 7.23 0.73
CA PHE A 154 -15.24 6.40 -0.33
C PHE A 154 -15.86 4.99 -0.43
N ARG A 155 -17.13 4.80 -0.12
CA ARG A 155 -17.78 3.50 -0.21
C ARG A 155 -17.74 2.93 -1.64
N SER A 156 -17.90 3.76 -2.68
CA SER A 156 -17.77 3.35 -4.08
C SER A 156 -16.36 2.86 -4.44
N PHE A 157 -15.36 3.28 -3.69
CA PHE A 157 -13.96 2.88 -3.85
C PHE A 157 -13.51 1.81 -2.83
N CYS A 158 -14.46 1.10 -2.20
CA CYS A 158 -14.18 0.05 -1.22
C CYS A 158 -14.35 -1.35 -1.83
N GLY A 159 -13.28 -2.15 -1.81
CA GLY A 159 -13.30 -3.54 -2.28
C GLY A 159 -14.08 -4.50 -1.38
N ASN A 160 -14.50 -4.06 -0.17
CA ASN A 160 -15.28 -4.86 0.75
C ASN A 160 -16.75 -4.38 0.78
N PRO A 161 -17.68 -5.03 0.07
CA PRO A 161 -19.08 -4.62 0.04
C PRO A 161 -19.78 -4.77 1.39
N ARG A 162 -19.23 -5.61 2.29
CA ARG A 162 -19.78 -5.87 3.64
C ARG A 162 -19.11 -5.00 4.73
N MET A 163 -18.48 -3.88 4.36
CA MET A 163 -17.82 -2.99 5.30
C MET A 163 -18.84 -2.42 6.30
N LYS A 164 -18.67 -2.74 7.60
CA LYS A 164 -19.52 -2.25 8.70
C LYS A 164 -18.99 -0.98 9.34
N LYS A 165 -17.67 -0.71 9.21
CA LYS A 165 -17.02 0.50 9.74
C LYS A 165 -17.21 1.66 8.78
N SER A 166 -17.01 2.89 9.26
CA SER A 166 -17.05 4.09 8.43
C SER A 166 -16.15 3.96 7.20
N THR A 167 -16.69 4.37 6.05
CA THR A 167 -16.00 4.46 4.76
C THR A 167 -15.53 5.88 4.44
N VAL A 168 -15.77 6.83 5.35
CA VAL A 168 -15.26 8.21 5.25
C VAL A 168 -13.74 8.19 5.43
N ARG A 169 -13.02 8.83 4.50
CA ARG A 169 -11.56 9.00 4.52
C ARG A 169 -11.20 10.41 4.05
N VAL A 170 -10.01 10.85 4.43
CA VAL A 170 -9.40 12.05 3.87
C VAL A 170 -8.30 11.62 2.90
N VAL A 171 -8.40 12.04 1.66
CA VAL A 171 -7.35 11.95 0.66
C VAL A 171 -6.77 13.35 0.49
N ASP A 172 -5.54 13.56 0.94
CA ASP A 172 -4.93 14.89 0.96
C ASP A 172 -4.48 15.33 -0.43
N THR A 173 -3.89 14.38 -1.21
CA THR A 173 -3.40 14.66 -2.56
C THR A 173 -3.43 13.43 -3.46
N ILE A 174 -3.68 13.67 -4.77
CA ILE A 174 -3.51 12.69 -5.85
C ILE A 174 -2.71 13.35 -6.97
N GLU A 175 -1.39 13.21 -6.92
CA GLU A 175 -0.50 13.72 -7.95
C GLU A 175 -0.37 12.70 -9.09
N ILE A 176 -0.57 13.14 -10.34
CA ILE A 176 -0.38 12.30 -11.54
C ILE A 176 0.69 12.92 -12.42
N THR A 177 1.75 12.17 -12.70
CA THR A 177 2.85 12.61 -13.56
C THR A 177 3.12 11.59 -14.66
N LYS A 178 3.50 12.07 -15.86
CA LYS A 178 3.94 11.22 -16.97
C LYS A 178 5.33 11.61 -17.41
N LYS A 179 6.25 10.62 -17.45
CA LYS A 179 7.61 10.82 -17.97
C LYS A 179 8.14 9.53 -18.56
N SER A 180 8.66 9.57 -19.79
CA SER A 180 9.31 8.45 -20.46
C SER A 180 8.45 7.18 -20.51
N GLY A 181 7.16 7.30 -20.77
CA GLY A 181 6.19 6.20 -20.78
C GLY A 181 5.70 5.73 -19.41
N TYR A 182 6.27 6.24 -18.33
CA TYR A 182 5.79 5.94 -16.97
C TYR A 182 4.77 6.98 -16.52
N ILE A 183 3.60 6.52 -16.09
CA ILE A 183 2.55 7.33 -15.46
C ILE A 183 2.52 6.93 -13.97
N ARG A 184 2.75 7.91 -13.09
CA ARG A 184 2.78 7.70 -11.63
C ARG A 184 1.65 8.44 -10.97
N PHE A 185 0.87 7.71 -10.20
CA PHE A 185 -0.16 8.24 -9.31
C PHE A 185 0.38 8.17 -7.89
N ARG A 186 0.64 9.32 -7.28
CA ARG A 186 1.06 9.42 -5.88
C ARG A 186 -0.11 9.88 -5.05
N VAL A 187 -0.57 9.03 -4.14
CA VAL A 187 -1.77 9.24 -3.33
C VAL A 187 -1.37 9.31 -1.87
N HIS A 188 -1.69 10.41 -1.20
CA HIS A 188 -1.54 10.57 0.24
C HIS A 188 -2.91 10.74 0.90
N GLY A 189 -3.07 10.21 2.12
CA GLY A 189 -4.29 10.35 2.92
C GLY A 189 -4.15 9.72 4.30
N THR A 190 -5.09 10.02 5.18
CA THR A 190 -5.07 9.56 6.58
C THR A 190 -5.25 8.05 6.73
N GLY A 191 -5.88 7.40 5.75
CA GLY A 191 -6.08 5.97 5.70
C GLY A 191 -6.88 5.54 4.48
N PHE A 192 -6.77 4.26 4.12
CA PHE A 192 -7.39 3.72 2.92
C PHE A 192 -8.25 2.50 3.24
N LEU A 193 -9.33 2.32 2.49
CA LEU A 193 -10.18 1.15 2.49
C LEU A 193 -9.51 0.01 1.69
N GLN A 194 -10.08 -1.18 1.78
CA GLN A 194 -9.61 -2.33 0.99
C GLN A 194 -9.65 -1.99 -0.51
N ASN A 195 -8.53 -2.21 -1.21
CA ASN A 195 -8.33 -1.92 -2.63
C ASN A 195 -8.54 -0.44 -3.04
N MET A 196 -8.75 0.50 -2.12
CA MET A 196 -9.18 1.88 -2.41
C MET A 196 -8.27 2.56 -3.43
N VAL A 197 -6.97 2.59 -3.23
CA VAL A 197 -6.02 3.24 -4.16
C VAL A 197 -6.07 2.60 -5.55
N ARG A 198 -6.17 1.28 -5.63
CA ARG A 198 -6.26 0.55 -6.90
C ARG A 198 -7.57 0.83 -7.64
N ILE A 199 -8.68 1.00 -6.91
CA ILE A 199 -9.99 1.36 -7.49
C ILE A 199 -9.97 2.82 -7.95
N ILE A 200 -9.38 3.74 -7.18
CA ILE A 200 -9.17 5.13 -7.59
C ILE A 200 -8.40 5.17 -8.91
N VAL A 201 -7.23 4.50 -8.98
CA VAL A 201 -6.42 4.47 -10.21
C VAL A 201 -7.19 3.86 -11.38
N GLY A 202 -7.88 2.73 -11.17
CA GLY A 202 -8.67 2.11 -12.24
C GLY A 202 -9.80 3.02 -12.75
N THR A 203 -10.43 3.78 -11.85
CA THR A 203 -11.48 4.76 -12.23
C THR A 203 -10.88 5.95 -12.99
N LEU A 204 -9.75 6.48 -12.52
CA LEU A 204 -9.03 7.57 -13.21
C LEU A 204 -8.54 7.13 -14.60
N LEU A 205 -8.11 5.87 -14.77
CA LEU A 205 -7.77 5.33 -16.09
C LEU A 205 -8.98 5.29 -17.03
N GLU A 206 -10.18 4.96 -16.54
CA GLU A 206 -11.43 5.03 -17.36
C GLU A 206 -11.73 6.46 -17.81
N VAL A 207 -11.43 7.47 -16.96
CA VAL A 207 -11.50 8.88 -17.37
C VAL A 207 -10.43 9.19 -18.44
N GLY A 208 -9.19 8.75 -18.22
CA GLY A 208 -8.10 8.95 -19.17
C GLY A 208 -8.37 8.33 -20.55
N TYR A 209 -9.13 7.24 -20.61
CA TYR A 209 -9.58 6.61 -21.85
C TYR A 209 -10.85 7.23 -22.45
N GLY A 210 -11.44 8.25 -21.80
CA GLY A 210 -12.67 8.89 -22.26
C GLY A 210 -13.94 8.05 -22.09
N ARG A 211 -13.91 6.98 -21.28
CA ARG A 211 -15.08 6.13 -20.96
C ARG A 211 -15.92 6.74 -19.83
N LEU A 212 -15.28 7.55 -18.99
CA LEU A 212 -15.90 8.39 -17.97
C LEU A 212 -15.43 9.84 -18.19
N LYS A 213 -16.20 10.80 -17.69
CA LYS A 213 -15.82 12.21 -17.66
C LYS A 213 -15.24 12.57 -16.29
N PRO A 214 -14.40 13.61 -16.17
CA PRO A 214 -13.93 14.07 -14.86
C PRO A 214 -15.07 14.37 -13.87
N GLU A 215 -16.16 14.98 -14.32
CA GLU A 215 -17.33 15.36 -13.52
C GLU A 215 -18.08 14.15 -12.94
N ASP A 216 -17.97 12.97 -13.55
CA ASP A 216 -18.63 11.74 -13.08
C ASP A 216 -18.09 11.31 -11.69
N MET A 217 -16.94 11.83 -11.25
CA MET A 217 -16.38 11.51 -9.93
C MET A 217 -17.30 11.89 -8.78
N GLU A 218 -17.99 13.02 -8.87
CA GLU A 218 -18.96 13.45 -7.86
C GLU A 218 -20.11 12.45 -7.76
N ALA A 219 -20.71 12.08 -8.89
CA ALA A 219 -21.79 11.10 -8.93
C ALA A 219 -21.37 9.70 -8.43
N ILE A 220 -20.12 9.30 -8.72
CA ILE A 220 -19.55 8.03 -8.23
C ILE A 220 -19.39 8.06 -6.70
N LEU A 221 -18.92 9.16 -6.11
CA LEU A 221 -18.83 9.34 -4.65
C LEU A 221 -20.21 9.28 -4.00
N GLU A 222 -21.19 10.02 -4.55
CA GLU A 222 -22.56 10.11 -4.02
C GLU A 222 -23.30 8.78 -4.08
N ALA A 223 -23.08 7.98 -5.13
CA ALA A 223 -23.74 6.70 -5.32
C ALA A 223 -23.46 5.68 -4.23
N LYS A 224 -22.30 5.76 -3.55
CA LYS A 224 -21.87 4.82 -2.49
C LYS A 224 -21.98 3.34 -2.90
N ASP A 225 -21.84 3.07 -4.18
CA ASP A 225 -21.89 1.74 -4.79
C ASP A 225 -20.60 1.43 -5.55
N ARG A 226 -19.92 0.34 -5.18
CA ARG A 226 -18.69 -0.13 -5.84
C ARG A 226 -18.87 -0.38 -7.34
N LYS A 227 -20.08 -0.70 -7.79
CA LYS A 227 -20.37 -1.06 -9.19
C LYS A 227 -20.25 0.11 -10.16
N VAL A 228 -20.41 1.35 -9.69
CA VAL A 228 -20.34 2.54 -10.53
C VAL A 228 -18.91 3.06 -10.69
N ALA A 229 -17.98 2.66 -9.80
CA ALA A 229 -16.58 2.98 -9.96
C ALA A 229 -15.89 2.04 -10.96
N GLY A 230 -14.76 2.48 -11.49
CA GLY A 230 -13.96 1.72 -12.46
C GLY A 230 -13.39 0.41 -11.90
N PRO A 231 -12.68 -0.37 -12.73
CA PRO A 231 -12.11 -1.65 -12.33
C PRO A 231 -11.04 -1.48 -11.24
N THR A 232 -10.80 -2.53 -10.45
CA THR A 232 -9.66 -2.54 -9.54
C THR A 232 -8.38 -2.73 -10.35
N ALA A 233 -7.50 -1.75 -10.37
CA ALA A 233 -6.21 -1.83 -11.08
C ALA A 233 -5.36 -3.00 -10.54
N PRO A 234 -4.53 -3.64 -11.37
CA PRO A 234 -3.69 -4.77 -10.97
C PRO A 234 -2.76 -4.45 -9.79
N PRO A 235 -2.38 -5.43 -8.95
CA PRO A 235 -1.62 -5.15 -7.73
C PRO A 235 -0.17 -4.76 -7.96
N GLU A 236 0.46 -5.25 -9.04
CA GLU A 236 1.89 -5.07 -9.32
C GLU A 236 2.31 -3.61 -9.51
N GLY A 237 1.38 -2.74 -9.90
CA GLY A 237 1.66 -1.31 -10.00
C GLY A 237 1.70 -0.59 -8.64
N LEU A 238 1.15 -1.18 -7.58
CA LEU A 238 0.96 -0.50 -6.29
C LEU A 238 2.12 -0.75 -5.32
N MET A 239 2.60 0.33 -4.72
CA MET A 239 3.66 0.31 -3.72
C MET A 239 3.37 1.28 -2.58
N MET A 240 3.43 0.81 -1.33
CA MET A 240 3.41 1.69 -0.16
C MET A 240 4.76 2.39 -0.03
N MET A 241 4.76 3.72 -0.05
CA MET A 241 5.99 4.54 -0.06
C MET A 241 6.39 5.01 1.33
N LYS A 242 5.41 5.34 2.19
CA LYS A 242 5.66 5.94 3.51
C LYS A 242 4.46 5.79 4.42
N VAL A 243 4.72 5.76 5.73
CA VAL A 243 3.72 5.91 6.80
C VAL A 243 4.19 7.05 7.71
N ASP A 244 3.29 7.99 8.01
CA ASP A 244 3.53 9.15 8.87
C ASP A 244 2.94 8.94 10.27
N TYR A 245 3.64 9.49 11.30
CA TYR A 245 3.30 9.37 12.72
C TYR A 245 3.38 10.71 13.43
#